data_e1b2be69480859bbbcfdcc7ca7996980
#
_entry.id   e1b2be69480859bbbcfdcc7ca7996980
#
_cell.length_a   1.000
_cell.length_b   1.000
_cell.length_c   1.000
_cell.angle_alpha   90.00
_cell.angle_beta   90.00
_cell.angle_gamma   90.00
#
_symmetry.space_group_name_H-M   'P 1'
#
loop_
_entity.id
_entity.type
_entity.pdbx_description
1 polymer ?
#
loop_
_entity_poly.entity_id
_entity_poly.type
_entity_poly.pdbx_seq_one_letter_code
_entity_poly.pdbx_strand_id
1 'polypeptide(L)'
;GLHKDTDNIHLHIAINRVHPEKLKIVEINRGFDIEMAHKAIARIEHAQGWQREQNGRYQVLENGELGRAPYDPEKPRQPDQKKRDMENRTGEKSAHRIAIEDGAAIIKQAQSWEQLHRELAAKGMRYEKTGSGATVFVGDVGVKASDVDRNASLAKMQKRLGEYQPAPQHQQVAQREPEPIKP
;
A
#
# COMPACT_ATOMS: atom_id res chain seq x y z
N GLY A 1 -24.98 -7.87 13.36
CA GLY A 1 -24.42 -9.07 13.93
C GLY A 1 -23.02 -8.85 14.49
N LEU A 2 -22.72 -9.46 15.62
CA LEU A 2 -21.38 -9.48 16.20
C LEU A 2 -20.69 -10.77 15.74
N HIS A 3 -19.50 -10.65 15.17
CA HIS A 3 -18.69 -11.77 14.70
C HIS A 3 -17.41 -11.90 15.52
N LYS A 4 -17.02 -13.16 15.78
CA LYS A 4 -15.79 -13.54 16.52
C LYS A 4 -15.07 -14.68 15.78
N ASP A 5 -15.11 -14.64 14.47
CA ASP A 5 -14.54 -15.64 13.58
C ASP A 5 -13.07 -15.39 13.21
N THR A 6 -12.53 -14.29 13.71
CA THR A 6 -11.12 -13.88 13.58
C THR A 6 -10.59 -13.41 14.92
N ASP A 7 -9.31 -13.07 15.01
CA ASP A 7 -8.69 -12.49 16.22
C ASP A 7 -9.29 -11.14 16.62
N ASN A 8 -10.11 -10.56 15.74
CA ASN A 8 -10.78 -9.28 15.99
C ASN A 8 -12.30 -9.49 16.15
N ILE A 9 -12.88 -8.72 17.06
CA ILE A 9 -14.34 -8.62 17.19
C ILE A 9 -14.82 -7.53 16.23
N HIS A 10 -15.76 -7.87 15.34
CA HIS A 10 -16.36 -6.87 14.45
C HIS A 10 -17.87 -6.85 14.51
N LEU A 11 -18.42 -5.65 14.36
CA LEU A 11 -19.84 -5.38 14.36
C LEU A 11 -20.31 -5.07 12.93
N HIS A 12 -21.24 -5.86 12.43
CA HIS A 12 -21.93 -5.58 11.19
C HIS A 12 -23.23 -4.83 11.46
N ILE A 13 -23.34 -3.62 10.89
CA ILE A 13 -24.52 -2.77 11.00
C ILE A 13 -25.21 -2.75 9.64
N ALA A 14 -26.47 -3.20 9.60
CA ALA A 14 -27.32 -3.10 8.43
C ALA A 14 -28.35 -1.98 8.65
N ILE A 15 -28.45 -1.08 7.66
CA ILE A 15 -29.37 0.07 7.71
C ILE A 15 -30.30 -0.01 6.52
N ASN A 16 -31.63 0.05 6.77
CA ASN A 16 -32.60 0.21 5.71
C ASN A 16 -32.53 1.64 5.16
N ARG A 17 -32.32 1.74 3.86
CA ARG A 17 -32.17 3.02 3.16
C ARG A 17 -33.47 3.49 2.48
N VAL A 18 -34.57 2.78 2.62
CA VAL A 18 -35.85 3.21 2.06
C VAL A 18 -36.50 4.23 2.99
N HIS A 19 -36.80 5.42 2.46
CA HIS A 19 -37.52 6.44 3.20
C HIS A 19 -38.95 5.95 3.49
N PRO A 20 -39.41 5.92 4.74
CA PRO A 20 -40.64 5.22 5.11
C PRO A 20 -41.91 5.82 4.42
N GLU A 21 -41.95 7.13 4.23
CA GLU A 21 -43.11 7.79 3.61
C GLU A 21 -43.00 7.93 2.10
N LYS A 22 -41.79 8.23 1.60
CA LYS A 22 -41.57 8.49 0.16
C LYS A 22 -41.33 7.23 -0.66
N LEU A 23 -41.07 6.09 0.02
CA LEU A 23 -40.73 4.80 -0.57
C LEU A 23 -39.58 4.86 -1.62
N LYS A 24 -38.71 5.83 -1.46
CA LYS A 24 -37.54 6.06 -2.33
C LYS A 24 -36.26 5.70 -1.57
N ILE A 25 -35.26 5.24 -2.28
CA ILE A 25 -33.94 5.00 -1.72
C ILE A 25 -33.29 6.33 -1.37
N VAL A 26 -32.86 6.46 -0.12
CA VAL A 26 -32.05 7.60 0.33
C VAL A 26 -30.62 7.43 -0.22
N GLU A 27 -30.19 8.38 -1.03
CA GLU A 27 -28.81 8.41 -1.49
C GLU A 27 -27.86 8.74 -0.35
N ILE A 28 -26.83 7.94 -0.22
CA ILE A 28 -25.80 8.14 0.79
C ILE A 28 -24.68 8.99 0.21
N ASN A 29 -24.34 10.08 0.89
CA ASN A 29 -23.12 10.83 0.61
C ASN A 29 -21.93 10.04 1.16
N ARG A 30 -21.34 9.18 0.35
CA ARG A 30 -20.26 8.25 0.75
C ARG A 30 -19.08 8.93 1.44
N GLY A 31 -18.77 10.16 1.08
CA GLY A 31 -17.67 10.91 1.72
C GLY A 31 -18.03 11.32 3.15
N PHE A 32 -19.22 11.85 3.36
CA PHE A 32 -19.72 12.27 4.66
C PHE A 32 -19.92 11.08 5.61
N ASP A 33 -20.53 10.00 5.14
CA ASP A 33 -20.82 8.81 5.95
C ASP A 33 -19.54 8.16 6.46
N ILE A 34 -18.51 8.02 5.60
CA ILE A 34 -17.21 7.47 5.98
C ILE A 34 -16.52 8.38 7.00
N GLU A 35 -16.61 9.69 6.82
CA GLU A 35 -16.03 10.65 7.77
C GLU A 35 -16.71 10.58 9.13
N MET A 36 -18.04 10.53 9.15
CA MET A 36 -18.82 10.41 10.40
C MET A 36 -18.55 9.07 11.10
N ALA A 37 -18.42 7.97 10.35
CA ALA A 37 -18.05 6.67 10.91
C ALA A 37 -16.68 6.73 11.61
N HIS A 38 -15.65 7.30 10.97
CA HIS A 38 -14.33 7.46 11.59
C HIS A 38 -14.35 8.36 12.84
N LYS A 39 -15.18 9.41 12.84
CA LYS A 39 -15.37 10.28 14.03
C LYS A 39 -16.07 9.53 15.17
N ALA A 40 -17.09 8.73 14.84
CA ALA A 40 -17.80 7.92 15.82
C ALA A 40 -16.88 6.86 16.45
N ILE A 41 -16.12 6.14 15.62
CA ILE A 41 -15.12 5.16 16.07
C ILE A 41 -14.14 5.80 17.05
N ALA A 42 -13.54 6.94 16.69
CA ALA A 42 -12.58 7.62 17.57
C ALA A 42 -13.18 8.00 18.95
N ARG A 43 -14.45 8.40 18.99
CA ARG A 43 -15.15 8.67 20.26
C ARG A 43 -15.40 7.41 21.07
N ILE A 44 -15.81 6.31 20.42
CA ILE A 44 -16.05 5.03 21.06
C ILE A 44 -14.76 4.47 21.65
N GLU A 45 -13.68 4.45 20.87
CA GLU A 45 -12.36 4.01 21.31
C GLU A 45 -11.90 4.79 22.55
N HIS A 46 -12.04 6.11 22.53
CA HIS A 46 -11.68 6.97 23.65
C HIS A 46 -12.56 6.68 24.88
N ALA A 47 -13.88 6.61 24.72
CA ALA A 47 -14.82 6.39 25.82
C ALA A 47 -14.66 5.01 26.46
N GLN A 48 -14.25 4.00 25.70
CA GLN A 48 -14.02 2.64 26.16
C GLN A 48 -12.59 2.38 26.63
N GLY A 49 -11.68 3.34 26.46
CA GLY A 49 -10.26 3.15 26.74
C GLY A 49 -9.58 2.14 25.81
N TRP A 50 -10.10 1.97 24.60
CA TRP A 50 -9.53 1.04 23.64
C TRP A 50 -8.34 1.66 22.90
N GLN A 51 -7.45 0.78 22.43
CA GLN A 51 -6.36 1.20 21.56
C GLN A 51 -6.94 1.73 20.25
N ARG A 52 -6.44 2.88 19.80
CA ARG A 52 -6.86 3.50 18.54
C ARG A 52 -6.61 2.59 17.34
N GLU A 53 -7.62 2.45 16.48
CA GLU A 53 -7.47 1.78 15.19
C GLU A 53 -6.36 2.44 14.34
N GLN A 54 -5.42 1.64 13.87
CA GLN A 54 -4.25 2.13 13.12
C GLN A 54 -4.61 2.93 11.86
N ASN A 55 -5.75 2.63 11.24
CA ASN A 55 -6.27 3.31 10.06
C ASN A 55 -7.28 4.41 10.38
N GLY A 56 -7.55 4.67 11.66
CA GLY A 56 -8.45 5.71 12.13
C GLY A 56 -8.00 7.08 11.64
N ARG A 57 -8.92 7.84 11.02
CA ARG A 57 -8.64 9.20 10.51
C ARG A 57 -8.69 10.26 11.58
N TYR A 58 -9.34 9.96 12.71
CA TYR A 58 -9.58 10.87 13.80
C TYR A 58 -9.11 10.27 15.13
N GLN A 59 -8.88 11.14 16.09
CA GLN A 59 -8.60 10.80 17.49
C GLN A 59 -9.25 11.86 18.40
N VAL A 60 -9.51 11.51 19.65
CA VAL A 60 -9.87 12.48 20.66
C VAL A 60 -8.58 13.09 21.22
N LEU A 61 -8.51 14.40 21.24
CA LEU A 61 -7.39 15.18 21.77
C LEU A 61 -7.48 15.29 23.29
N GLU A 62 -6.42 15.75 23.94
CA GLU A 62 -6.38 15.97 25.41
C GLU A 62 -7.48 16.92 25.91
N ASN A 63 -7.90 17.87 25.08
CA ASN A 63 -9.01 18.79 25.37
C ASN A 63 -10.41 18.17 25.17
N GLY A 64 -10.50 16.89 24.82
CA GLY A 64 -11.75 16.18 24.54
C GLY A 64 -12.34 16.41 23.14
N GLU A 65 -11.73 17.24 22.32
CA GLU A 65 -12.18 17.51 20.96
C GLU A 65 -11.70 16.44 19.99
N LEU A 66 -12.43 16.29 18.88
CA LEU A 66 -12.00 15.44 17.78
C LEU A 66 -11.00 16.17 16.87
N GLY A 67 -9.78 15.64 16.82
CA GLY A 67 -8.76 16.06 15.88
C GLY A 67 -8.49 15.00 14.82
N ARG A 68 -7.88 15.40 13.71
CA ARG A 68 -7.35 14.43 12.75
C ARG A 68 -6.19 13.67 13.40
N ALA A 69 -6.18 12.37 13.21
CA ALA A 69 -5.06 11.55 13.63
C ALA A 69 -3.77 12.03 12.93
N PRO A 70 -2.64 12.09 13.64
CA PRO A 70 -1.38 12.51 13.04
C PRO A 70 -1.02 11.59 11.88
N TYR A 71 -0.51 12.19 10.83
CA TYR A 71 0.02 11.43 9.71
C TYR A 71 1.32 10.76 10.13
N ASP A 72 1.36 9.44 10.02
CA ASP A 72 2.55 8.66 10.27
C ASP A 72 3.29 8.39 8.93
N PRO A 73 4.42 9.07 8.68
CA PRO A 73 5.20 8.85 7.47
C PRO A 73 5.89 7.48 7.44
N GLU A 74 6.12 6.87 8.59
CA GLU A 74 6.78 5.56 8.72
C GLU A 74 5.81 4.39 8.62
N LYS A 75 4.50 4.65 8.61
CA LYS A 75 3.50 3.60 8.49
C LYS A 75 3.74 2.77 7.22
N PRO A 76 3.92 1.46 7.33
CA PRO A 76 4.14 0.59 6.18
C PRO A 76 3.00 0.68 5.16
N ARG A 77 3.34 0.55 3.88
CA ARG A 77 2.34 0.41 2.83
C ARG A 77 1.56 -0.88 3.02
N GLN A 78 0.35 -0.90 2.53
CA GLN A 78 -0.52 -2.08 2.54
C GLN A 78 -1.01 -2.34 1.12
N PRO A 79 -1.19 -3.61 0.73
CA PRO A 79 -1.87 -3.95 -0.51
C PRO A 79 -3.28 -3.35 -0.55
N ASP A 80 -3.79 -3.07 -1.75
CA ASP A 80 -5.17 -2.62 -1.92
C ASP A 80 -6.18 -3.69 -1.48
N GLN A 81 -7.45 -3.28 -1.32
CA GLN A 81 -8.49 -4.17 -0.81
C GLN A 81 -8.66 -5.44 -1.66
N LYS A 82 -8.60 -5.33 -3.00
CA LYS A 82 -8.76 -6.48 -3.90
C LYS A 82 -7.67 -7.53 -3.70
N LYS A 83 -6.43 -7.07 -3.48
CA LYS A 83 -5.30 -7.98 -3.21
C LYS A 83 -5.44 -8.64 -1.84
N ARG A 84 -5.84 -7.90 -0.81
CA ARG A 84 -6.11 -8.45 0.52
C ARG A 84 -7.25 -9.48 0.50
N ASP A 85 -8.32 -9.20 -0.24
CA ASP A 85 -9.44 -10.14 -0.42
C ASP A 85 -8.99 -11.42 -1.14
N MET A 86 -8.10 -11.29 -2.13
CA MET A 86 -7.50 -12.43 -2.80
C MET A 86 -6.63 -13.25 -1.83
N GLU A 87 -5.75 -12.59 -1.06
CA GLU A 87 -4.90 -13.21 -0.04
C GLU A 87 -5.73 -13.97 1.00
N ASN A 88 -6.81 -13.36 1.51
CA ASN A 88 -7.70 -13.99 2.47
C ASN A 88 -8.42 -15.22 1.90
N ARG A 89 -8.75 -15.21 0.60
CA ARG A 89 -9.44 -16.31 -0.06
C ARG A 89 -8.52 -17.46 -0.44
N THR A 90 -7.28 -17.16 -0.85
CA THR A 90 -6.33 -18.16 -1.35
C THR A 90 -5.35 -18.65 -0.31
N GLY A 91 -5.12 -17.86 0.74
CA GLY A 91 -4.03 -18.08 1.71
C GLY A 91 -2.64 -17.71 1.16
N GLU A 92 -2.56 -17.21 -0.08
CA GLU A 92 -1.29 -16.85 -0.73
C GLU A 92 -1.04 -15.35 -0.65
N LYS A 93 0.22 -14.95 -0.42
CA LYS A 93 0.61 -13.54 -0.44
C LYS A 93 0.62 -13.00 -1.87
N SER A 94 0.04 -11.83 -2.07
CA SER A 94 0.15 -11.12 -3.34
C SER A 94 1.58 -10.65 -3.59
N ALA A 95 1.97 -10.50 -4.86
CA ALA A 95 3.25 -9.90 -5.23
C ALA A 95 3.44 -8.52 -4.59
N HIS A 96 2.35 -7.77 -4.39
CA HIS A 96 2.37 -6.47 -3.73
C HIS A 96 2.76 -6.60 -2.24
N ARG A 97 2.21 -7.58 -1.53
CA ARG A 97 2.58 -7.85 -0.13
C ARG A 97 4.04 -8.30 -0.03
N ILE A 98 4.47 -9.21 -0.88
CA ILE A 98 5.87 -9.68 -0.93
C ILE A 98 6.82 -8.51 -1.18
N ALA A 99 6.50 -7.63 -2.15
CA ALA A 99 7.31 -6.46 -2.43
C ALA A 99 7.40 -5.50 -1.23
N ILE A 100 6.32 -5.32 -0.46
CA ILE A 100 6.32 -4.49 0.74
C ILE A 100 7.14 -5.15 1.85
N GLU A 101 6.85 -6.41 2.19
CA GLU A 101 7.47 -7.10 3.34
C GLU A 101 8.96 -7.34 3.13
N ASP A 102 9.36 -7.78 1.95
CA ASP A 102 10.74 -8.16 1.65
C ASP A 102 11.54 -7.06 0.95
N GLY A 103 10.87 -6.20 0.17
CA GLY A 103 11.53 -5.19 -0.66
C GLY A 103 11.65 -3.81 -0.02
N ALA A 104 10.68 -3.38 0.79
CA ALA A 104 10.67 -2.01 1.31
C ALA A 104 11.90 -1.68 2.18
N ALA A 105 12.33 -2.60 3.04
CA ALA A 105 13.52 -2.44 3.87
C ALA A 105 14.80 -2.32 3.03
N ILE A 106 14.95 -3.17 2.02
CA ILE A 106 16.08 -3.16 1.08
C ILE A 106 16.13 -1.80 0.36
N ILE A 107 14.99 -1.35 -0.17
CA ILE A 107 14.89 -0.07 -0.87
C ILE A 107 15.26 1.09 0.05
N LYS A 108 14.80 1.09 1.30
CA LYS A 108 15.12 2.13 2.28
C LYS A 108 16.62 2.17 2.61
N GLN A 109 17.27 1.02 2.77
CA GLN A 109 18.63 0.90 3.28
C GLN A 109 19.71 0.99 2.19
N ALA A 110 19.36 0.76 0.93
CA ALA A 110 20.30 0.77 -0.19
C ALA A 110 21.08 2.10 -0.27
N GLN A 111 22.40 2.01 -0.39
CA GLN A 111 23.31 3.15 -0.52
C GLN A 111 23.79 3.34 -1.97
N SER A 112 23.55 2.37 -2.86
CA SER A 112 23.87 2.43 -4.28
C SER A 112 22.87 1.63 -5.10
N TRP A 113 22.80 1.91 -6.41
CA TRP A 113 21.99 1.13 -7.34
C TRP A 113 22.44 -0.32 -7.43
N GLU A 114 23.75 -0.57 -7.40
CA GLU A 114 24.31 -1.91 -7.44
C GLU A 114 23.87 -2.74 -6.21
N GLN A 115 23.97 -2.17 -5.00
CA GLN A 115 23.50 -2.79 -3.78
C GLN A 115 22.01 -3.11 -3.86
N LEU A 116 21.20 -2.13 -4.29
CA LEU A 116 19.76 -2.28 -4.44
C LEU A 116 19.41 -3.48 -5.34
N HIS A 117 20.00 -3.51 -6.53
CA HIS A 117 19.75 -4.58 -7.50
C HIS A 117 20.18 -5.95 -6.99
N ARG A 118 21.36 -6.04 -6.37
CA ARG A 118 21.87 -7.28 -5.79
C ARG A 118 20.97 -7.82 -4.67
N GLU A 119 20.57 -6.96 -3.74
CA GLU A 119 19.76 -7.38 -2.59
C GLU A 119 18.32 -7.72 -2.99
N LEU A 120 17.73 -6.98 -3.92
CA LEU A 120 16.41 -7.33 -4.47
C LEU A 120 16.45 -8.63 -5.27
N ALA A 121 17.51 -8.85 -6.07
CA ALA A 121 17.69 -10.09 -6.83
C ALA A 121 17.80 -11.31 -5.92
N ALA A 122 18.48 -11.20 -4.77
CA ALA A 122 18.55 -12.26 -3.75
C ALA A 122 17.17 -12.66 -3.18
N LYS A 123 16.16 -11.78 -3.32
CA LYS A 123 14.75 -12.03 -2.94
C LYS A 123 13.85 -12.34 -4.13
N GLY A 124 14.40 -12.61 -5.31
CA GLY A 124 13.63 -12.85 -6.53
C GLY A 124 12.90 -11.61 -7.06
N MET A 125 13.38 -10.43 -6.69
CA MET A 125 12.81 -9.14 -7.08
C MET A 125 13.77 -8.33 -7.93
N ARG A 126 13.24 -7.38 -8.70
CA ARG A 126 14.03 -6.41 -9.46
C ARG A 126 13.36 -5.04 -9.47
N TYR A 127 14.17 -3.99 -9.46
CA TYR A 127 13.70 -2.61 -9.57
C TYR A 127 14.04 -2.09 -10.95
N GLU A 128 13.04 -1.65 -11.71
CA GLU A 128 13.20 -1.18 -13.07
C GLU A 128 12.58 0.20 -13.26
N LYS A 129 13.26 1.03 -14.06
CA LYS A 129 12.69 2.29 -14.56
C LYS A 129 11.62 1.97 -15.59
N THR A 130 10.41 2.49 -15.40
CA THR A 130 9.27 2.27 -16.29
C THR A 130 8.67 3.62 -16.68
N GLY A 131 8.98 4.09 -17.88
CA GLY A 131 8.59 5.44 -18.31
C GLY A 131 9.17 6.52 -17.38
N SER A 132 8.34 7.39 -16.81
CA SER A 132 8.72 8.44 -15.86
C SER A 132 8.82 7.95 -14.40
N GLY A 133 8.47 6.70 -14.14
CA GLY A 133 8.43 6.11 -12.80
C GLY A 133 9.34 4.90 -12.65
N ALA A 134 9.06 4.10 -11.62
CA ALA A 134 9.74 2.84 -11.39
C ALA A 134 8.75 1.77 -10.91
N THR A 135 9.09 0.53 -11.21
CA THR A 135 8.34 -0.67 -10.87
C THR A 135 9.26 -1.67 -10.16
N VAL A 136 8.78 -2.24 -9.08
CA VAL A 136 9.39 -3.40 -8.44
C VAL A 136 8.69 -4.64 -8.95
N PHE A 137 9.42 -5.54 -9.55
CA PHE A 137 8.91 -6.82 -10.02
C PHE A 137 9.17 -7.90 -8.98
N VAL A 138 8.15 -8.70 -8.73
CA VAL A 138 8.24 -9.97 -7.97
C VAL A 138 7.95 -11.08 -8.96
N GLY A 139 8.97 -11.81 -9.37
CA GLY A 139 8.87 -12.64 -10.58
C GLY A 139 8.49 -11.76 -11.78
N ASP A 140 7.36 -12.09 -12.43
CA ASP A 140 6.85 -11.35 -13.60
C ASP A 140 5.77 -10.30 -13.23
N VAL A 141 5.39 -10.20 -11.96
CA VAL A 141 4.35 -9.28 -11.54
C VAL A 141 4.95 -7.94 -11.11
N GLY A 142 4.59 -6.88 -11.82
CA GLY A 142 5.03 -5.52 -11.54
C GLY A 142 4.18 -4.83 -10.46
N VAL A 143 4.86 -4.22 -9.49
CA VAL A 143 4.28 -3.39 -8.43
C VAL A 143 4.89 -2.00 -8.53
N LYS A 144 4.07 -0.95 -8.58
CA LYS A 144 4.59 0.41 -8.62
C LYS A 144 5.48 0.68 -7.41
N ALA A 145 6.70 1.16 -7.63
CA ALA A 145 7.68 1.31 -6.56
C ALA A 145 7.17 2.21 -5.41
N SER A 146 6.43 3.29 -5.71
CA SER A 146 5.82 4.16 -4.68
C SER A 146 4.74 3.48 -3.83
N ASP A 147 4.21 2.34 -4.27
CA ASP A 147 3.22 1.56 -3.53
C ASP A 147 3.91 0.52 -2.62
N VAL A 148 5.17 0.18 -2.92
CA VAL A 148 6.02 -0.61 -2.03
C VAL A 148 6.51 0.24 -0.85
N ASP A 149 7.12 1.40 -1.14
CA ASP A 149 7.53 2.39 -0.14
C ASP A 149 7.42 3.81 -0.70
N ARG A 150 7.09 4.78 0.17
CA ARG A 150 6.93 6.19 -0.22
C ARG A 150 8.21 6.83 -0.75
N ASN A 151 9.37 6.28 -0.36
CA ASN A 151 10.67 6.76 -0.78
C ASN A 151 11.23 5.97 -1.98
N ALA A 152 10.51 4.94 -2.44
CA ALA A 152 10.92 4.10 -3.56
C ALA A 152 10.61 4.68 -4.94
N SER A 153 9.93 5.83 -5.05
CA SER A 153 9.69 6.46 -6.36
C SER A 153 11.02 6.79 -7.06
N LEU A 154 11.06 6.68 -8.40
CA LEU A 154 12.28 6.91 -9.18
C LEU A 154 12.95 8.23 -8.83
N ALA A 155 12.18 9.34 -8.78
CA ALA A 155 12.71 10.65 -8.47
C ALA A 155 13.38 10.74 -7.08
N LYS A 156 12.78 10.09 -6.06
CA LYS A 156 13.35 10.05 -4.71
C LYS A 156 14.60 9.16 -4.65
N MET A 157 14.57 8.03 -5.35
CA MET A 157 15.72 7.15 -5.44
C MET A 157 16.88 7.80 -6.17
N GLN A 158 16.63 8.49 -7.28
CA GLN A 158 17.66 9.26 -7.99
C GLN A 158 18.22 10.41 -7.14
N LYS A 159 17.38 11.09 -6.35
CA LYS A 159 17.86 12.12 -5.42
C LYS A 159 18.81 11.55 -4.37
N ARG A 160 18.62 10.28 -3.96
CA ARG A 160 19.42 9.63 -2.92
C ARG A 160 20.62 8.87 -3.46
N LEU A 161 20.46 8.12 -4.55
CA LEU A 161 21.47 7.22 -5.10
C LEU A 161 22.15 7.75 -6.38
N GLY A 162 21.77 8.94 -6.86
CA GLY A 162 22.24 9.47 -8.13
C GLY A 162 21.43 8.96 -9.33
N GLU A 163 21.91 9.26 -10.53
CA GLU A 163 21.27 8.85 -11.77
C GLU A 163 21.01 7.33 -11.82
N TYR A 164 19.85 6.95 -12.38
CA TYR A 164 19.43 5.55 -12.42
C TYR A 164 20.41 4.69 -13.21
N GLN A 165 20.87 3.62 -12.58
CA GLN A 165 21.72 2.59 -13.20
C GLN A 165 20.93 1.29 -13.27
N PRO A 166 20.71 0.71 -14.46
CA PRO A 166 20.02 -0.56 -14.59
C PRO A 166 20.87 -1.73 -14.04
N ALA A 167 20.19 -2.82 -13.69
CA ALA A 167 20.88 -4.03 -13.25
C ALA A 167 21.86 -4.55 -14.33
N PRO A 168 23.01 -5.10 -13.95
CA PRO A 168 24.07 -5.52 -14.90
C PRO A 168 23.60 -6.45 -16.00
N GLN A 169 22.61 -7.29 -15.76
CA GLN A 169 22.04 -8.23 -16.74
C GLN A 169 21.26 -7.52 -17.87
N HIS A 170 20.71 -6.32 -17.61
CA HIS A 170 20.02 -5.52 -18.64
C HIS A 170 20.98 -4.73 -19.53
N GLN A 171 22.21 -4.49 -19.09
CA GLN A 171 23.23 -3.81 -19.90
C GLN A 171 23.72 -4.69 -21.05
N GLN A 172 23.70 -6.02 -20.89
CA GLN A 172 24.16 -6.95 -21.94
C GLN A 172 23.15 -7.11 -23.08
N VAL A 173 21.86 -6.90 -22.83
CA VAL A 173 20.83 -7.02 -23.90
C VAL A 173 20.76 -5.76 -24.76
N ALA A 174 21.03 -4.59 -24.18
CA ALA A 174 21.04 -3.32 -24.94
C ALA A 174 22.26 -3.14 -25.84
N GLN A 175 23.33 -3.95 -25.67
CA GLN A 175 24.55 -3.89 -26.46
C GLN A 175 24.61 -4.95 -27.59
N ARG A 176 23.60 -5.82 -27.73
CA ARG A 176 23.49 -6.66 -28.91
C ARG A 176 22.89 -5.85 -30.05
N GLU A 177 23.76 -5.25 -30.85
CA GLU A 177 23.38 -4.79 -32.20
C GLU A 177 22.76 -5.95 -32.97
N PRO A 178 21.69 -5.72 -33.73
CA PRO A 178 21.16 -6.76 -34.63
C PRO A 178 22.22 -7.12 -35.63
N GLU A 179 22.66 -8.39 -35.68
CA GLU A 179 23.55 -8.86 -36.70
C GLU A 179 22.92 -8.60 -38.09
N PRO A 180 23.67 -8.03 -39.04
CA PRO A 180 23.14 -7.79 -40.38
C PRO A 180 22.80 -9.12 -41.02
N ILE A 181 21.55 -9.25 -41.48
CA ILE A 181 21.07 -10.36 -42.28
C ILE A 181 21.92 -10.37 -43.57
N LYS A 182 22.78 -11.37 -43.69
CA LYS A 182 23.51 -11.59 -44.94
C LYS A 182 22.54 -12.07 -46.04
N PRO A 183 22.68 -11.56 -47.28
CA PRO A 183 21.81 -11.92 -48.40
C PRO A 183 21.97 -13.39 -48.84
#